data_f9f0418441b0e0da5a9201af1528ade2
#
_entry.id   f9f0418441b0e0da5a9201af1528ade2
#
_cell.length_a   1.000
_cell.length_b   1.000
_cell.length_c   1.000
_cell.angle_alpha   90.00
_cell.angle_beta   90.00
_cell.angle_gamma   90.00
#
_symmetry.space_group_name_H-M   'P 1'
#
loop_
_entity.id
_entity.type
_entity.pdbx_description
1 polymer ?
#
loop_
_entity_poly.entity_id
_entity_poly.type
_entity_poly.pdbx_seq_one_letter_code
_entity_poly.pdbx_strand_id
1 'polypeptide(L)'
;MDSILFCGYRDWSHKLFLDVEHTIIDYFCVYVDDKELLNKMIEEHEPKFIFFIGWSWIVDKSIVNNYKCICLHPSPLPKYRGGSPMQHQIINGEKTSAVTLFQMDDGI
;
A
#
# COMPACT_ATOMS: atom_id res chain seq x y z
N MET A 1 5.86 -16.34 -11.47
CA MET A 1 6.00 -14.89 -11.29
C MET A 1 5.32 -14.48 -10.00
N ASP A 2 6.03 -13.76 -9.18
CA ASP A 2 5.46 -13.31 -7.92
C ASP A 2 4.38 -12.27 -8.12
N SER A 3 3.49 -12.17 -7.15
CA SER A 3 2.37 -11.24 -7.24
C SER A 3 2.51 -10.08 -6.28
N ILE A 4 1.93 -8.96 -6.65
CA ILE A 4 1.83 -7.80 -5.80
C ILE A 4 0.38 -7.37 -5.80
N LEU A 5 -0.18 -7.17 -4.61
CA LEU A 5 -1.54 -6.67 -4.51
C LEU A 5 -1.51 -5.17 -4.24
N PHE A 6 -2.38 -4.44 -4.93
CA PHE A 6 -2.54 -3.02 -4.69
C PHE A 6 -3.96 -2.82 -4.19
N CYS A 7 -4.09 -2.41 -2.95
CA CYS A 7 -5.39 -2.29 -2.31
C CYS A 7 -5.78 -0.83 -2.14
N GLY A 8 -6.88 -0.45 -2.73
CA GLY A 8 -7.36 0.91 -2.64
C GLY A 8 -8.73 0.99 -3.26
N TYR A 9 -9.51 2.01 -2.89
CA TYR A 9 -10.84 2.14 -3.44
C TYR A 9 -11.16 3.55 -3.89
N ARG A 10 -10.20 4.45 -3.80
CA ARG A 10 -10.44 5.80 -4.23
C ARG A 10 -10.02 5.96 -5.67
N ASP A 11 -10.59 6.95 -6.33
CA ASP A 11 -10.25 7.18 -7.72
C ASP A 11 -8.77 7.36 -7.94
N TRP A 12 -8.12 8.11 -7.07
CA TRP A 12 -6.71 8.34 -7.24
C TRP A 12 -5.88 7.08 -7.01
N SER A 13 -6.39 6.17 -6.18
CA SER A 13 -5.70 4.92 -5.95
C SER A 13 -5.71 4.07 -7.21
N HIS A 14 -6.86 4.02 -7.85
CA HIS A 14 -6.99 3.23 -9.06
C HIS A 14 -6.13 3.82 -10.17
N LYS A 15 -6.12 5.14 -10.26
CA LYS A 15 -5.32 5.78 -11.25
C LYS A 15 -3.84 5.51 -11.04
N LEU A 16 -3.41 5.56 -9.81
CA LEU A 16 -2.03 5.27 -9.48
C LEU A 16 -1.69 3.84 -9.88
N PHE A 17 -2.57 2.90 -9.58
CA PHE A 17 -2.34 1.52 -9.95
C PHE A 17 -2.18 1.38 -11.46
N LEU A 18 -3.05 2.02 -12.21
CA LEU A 18 -2.99 1.93 -13.66
C LEU A 18 -1.70 2.56 -14.21
N ASP A 19 -1.22 3.57 -13.53
CA ASP A 19 0.00 4.22 -13.98
C ASP A 19 1.25 3.39 -13.71
N VAL A 20 1.27 2.67 -12.62
CA VAL A 20 2.48 1.93 -12.29
C VAL A 20 2.46 0.48 -12.71
N GLU A 21 1.30 -0.12 -12.86
CA GLU A 21 1.27 -1.54 -13.08
C GLU A 21 2.01 -1.98 -14.34
N HIS A 22 1.99 -1.17 -15.37
CA HIS A 22 2.68 -1.57 -16.59
C HIS A 22 4.17 -1.23 -16.57
N THR A 23 4.63 -0.59 -15.52
CA THR A 23 6.06 -0.38 -15.38
C THR A 23 6.70 -1.47 -14.55
N ILE A 24 5.87 -2.27 -13.87
CA ILE A 24 6.38 -3.34 -13.04
C ILE A 24 6.25 -4.63 -13.84
N ILE A 25 7.29 -4.99 -14.53
CA ILE A 25 7.22 -6.11 -15.43
C ILE A 25 7.60 -7.45 -14.83
N ASP A 26 8.21 -7.45 -13.67
CA ASP A 26 8.63 -8.69 -13.04
C ASP A 26 7.63 -9.26 -12.05
N TYR A 27 6.50 -8.61 -11.91
CA TYR A 27 5.48 -9.04 -10.97
C TYR A 27 4.11 -9.01 -11.60
N PHE A 28 3.25 -9.88 -11.10
CA PHE A 28 1.87 -9.89 -11.54
C PHE A 28 1.12 -8.97 -10.58
N CYS A 29 0.57 -7.88 -11.09
CA CYS A 29 -0.08 -6.88 -10.26
C CYS A 29 -1.59 -7.02 -10.28
N VAL A 30 -2.19 -7.03 -9.09
CA VAL A 30 -3.63 -7.19 -8.94
C VAL A 30 -4.17 -6.03 -8.11
N TYR A 31 -5.27 -5.47 -8.52
CA TYR A 31 -5.89 -4.37 -7.80
C TYR A 31 -7.08 -4.88 -6.99
N VAL A 32 -7.12 -4.54 -5.71
CA VAL A 32 -8.19 -4.97 -4.82
C VAL A 32 -8.86 -3.71 -4.28
N ASP A 33 -10.14 -3.56 -4.57
CA ASP A 33 -10.84 -2.35 -4.16
C ASP A 33 -11.94 -2.59 -3.14
N ASP A 34 -11.99 -3.79 -2.57
CA ASP A 34 -13.02 -4.13 -1.61
C ASP A 34 -12.39 -4.94 -0.50
N LYS A 35 -12.63 -4.52 0.73
CA LYS A 35 -12.02 -5.22 1.85
C LYS A 35 -12.49 -6.66 1.95
N GLU A 36 -13.65 -6.95 1.43
CA GLU A 36 -14.16 -8.31 1.47
C GLU A 36 -13.38 -9.23 0.54
N LEU A 37 -12.76 -8.68 -0.47
CA LEU A 37 -11.99 -9.47 -1.39
C LEU A 37 -10.55 -9.64 -0.98
N LEU A 38 -10.12 -8.87 -0.01
CA LEU A 38 -8.71 -8.87 0.35
C LEU A 38 -8.20 -10.25 0.75
N ASN A 39 -8.89 -10.91 1.65
CA ASN A 39 -8.45 -12.22 2.11
C ASN A 39 -8.44 -13.24 0.98
N LYS A 40 -9.43 -13.15 0.12
CA LYS A 40 -9.53 -14.09 -0.98
C LYS A 40 -8.37 -13.89 -1.95
N MET A 41 -8.04 -12.65 -2.24
CA MET A 41 -6.95 -12.38 -3.16
C MET A 41 -5.61 -12.76 -2.56
N ILE A 42 -5.46 -12.59 -1.25
CA ILE A 42 -4.23 -13.00 -0.61
C ILE A 42 -4.09 -14.50 -0.70
N GLU A 43 -5.15 -15.23 -0.45
CA GLU A 43 -5.14 -16.67 -0.51
C GLU A 43 -4.82 -17.15 -1.91
N GLU A 44 -5.43 -16.52 -2.88
CA GLU A 44 -5.28 -16.93 -4.26
C GLU A 44 -3.90 -16.64 -4.82
N HIS A 45 -3.37 -15.49 -4.51
CA HIS A 45 -2.13 -15.05 -5.14
C HIS A 45 -0.89 -15.16 -4.27
N GLU A 46 -1.05 -15.30 -2.96
CA GLU A 46 0.07 -15.37 -2.03
C GLU A 46 1.12 -14.33 -2.40
N PRO A 47 0.73 -13.06 -2.32
CA PRO A 47 1.57 -11.99 -2.85
C PRO A 47 2.85 -11.79 -2.08
N LYS A 48 3.85 -11.29 -2.77
CA LYS A 48 5.10 -10.97 -2.15
C LYS A 48 5.01 -9.64 -1.42
N PHE A 49 4.24 -8.72 -1.99
CA PHE A 49 4.03 -7.41 -1.38
C PHE A 49 2.57 -7.05 -1.45
N ILE A 50 2.10 -6.31 -0.46
CA ILE A 50 0.74 -5.78 -0.47
C ILE A 50 0.85 -4.29 -0.21
N PHE A 51 0.42 -3.50 -1.17
CA PHE A 51 0.43 -2.05 -1.04
C PHE A 51 -0.96 -1.55 -0.73
N PHE A 52 -1.08 -0.77 0.33
CA PHE A 52 -2.36 -0.16 0.70
C PHE A 52 -2.33 1.30 0.31
N ILE A 53 -3.15 1.66 -0.66
CA ILE A 53 -3.14 2.99 -1.24
C ILE A 53 -4.43 3.71 -0.90
N GLY A 54 -4.40 4.55 0.10
CA GLY A 54 -5.61 5.23 0.52
C GLY A 54 -6.63 4.28 1.12
N TRP A 55 -6.17 3.26 1.80
CA TRP A 55 -7.03 2.24 2.39
C TRP A 55 -7.34 2.66 3.81
N SER A 56 -8.60 2.80 4.14
CA SER A 56 -8.96 3.27 5.46
C SER A 56 -9.49 2.19 6.37
N TRP A 57 -9.61 0.98 5.89
CA TRP A 57 -10.05 -0.11 6.74
C TRP A 57 -8.88 -0.69 7.52
N ILE A 58 -9.18 -1.25 8.68
CA ILE A 58 -8.15 -1.86 9.49
C ILE A 58 -7.70 -3.16 8.87
N VAL A 59 -6.42 -3.38 8.85
CA VAL A 59 -5.85 -4.59 8.29
C VAL A 59 -5.54 -5.55 9.42
N ASP A 60 -5.94 -6.81 9.28
CA ASP A 60 -5.70 -7.81 10.30
C ASP A 60 -4.23 -7.99 10.60
N LYS A 61 -3.92 -8.21 11.85
CA LYS A 61 -2.54 -8.43 12.25
C LYS A 61 -1.94 -9.63 11.55
N SER A 62 -2.74 -10.64 11.27
CA SER A 62 -2.21 -11.82 10.62
C SER A 62 -1.69 -11.48 9.23
N ILE A 63 -2.33 -10.55 8.56
CA ILE A 63 -1.88 -10.15 7.24
C ILE A 63 -0.58 -9.37 7.36
N VAL A 64 -0.56 -8.42 8.29
CA VAL A 64 0.62 -7.58 8.45
C VAL A 64 1.83 -8.39 8.89
N ASN A 65 1.60 -9.41 9.70
CA ASN A 65 2.70 -10.22 10.19
C ASN A 65 3.21 -11.25 9.19
N ASN A 66 2.37 -11.67 8.29
CA ASN A 66 2.76 -12.71 7.34
C ASN A 66 3.13 -12.21 5.96
N TYR A 67 2.83 -10.98 5.66
CA TYR A 67 3.11 -10.42 4.35
C TYR A 67 3.77 -9.07 4.49
N LYS A 68 4.53 -8.69 3.49
CA LYS A 68 5.18 -7.39 3.52
C LYS A 68 4.15 -6.36 3.07
N CYS A 69 3.64 -5.60 4.02
CA CYS A 69 2.60 -4.63 3.76
C CYS A 69 3.15 -3.22 3.80
N ILE A 70 2.85 -2.44 2.78
CA ILE A 70 3.36 -1.08 2.67
C ILE A 70 2.18 -0.15 2.47
N CYS A 71 2.12 0.88 3.26
CA CYS A 71 1.04 1.83 3.21
C CYS A 71 1.48 3.11 2.54
N LEU A 72 0.65 3.64 1.67
CA LEU A 72 0.97 4.84 0.94
C LEU A 72 -0.13 5.87 1.20
N HIS A 73 0.26 6.99 1.75
CA HIS A 73 -0.67 8.06 2.05
C HIS A 73 -0.50 9.20 1.07
N PRO A 74 -1.59 9.78 0.65
CA PRO A 74 -1.50 10.84 -0.37
C PRO A 74 -1.02 12.17 0.15
N SER A 75 -1.00 12.36 1.44
CA SER A 75 -0.57 13.63 1.98
C SER A 75 0.41 13.40 3.09
N PRO A 76 1.21 14.39 3.40
CA PRO A 76 2.20 14.23 4.44
C PRO A 76 1.49 14.04 5.75
N LEU A 77 2.05 13.26 6.61
CA LEU A 77 1.52 13.09 7.93
C LEU A 77 2.15 14.16 8.78
N PRO A 78 1.46 15.24 8.96
CA PRO A 78 2.07 16.40 9.54
C PRO A 78 2.64 16.15 10.90
N LYS A 79 2.00 15.34 11.65
CA LYS A 79 2.52 15.09 12.95
C LYS A 79 3.30 13.84 12.97
N TYR A 80 3.46 13.19 11.89
CA TYR A 80 4.21 11.96 11.82
C TYR A 80 3.81 11.00 12.90
N ARG A 81 2.54 10.91 13.06
CA ARG A 81 2.06 10.05 14.04
C ARG A 81 2.49 8.71 13.73
N GLY A 82 2.57 7.89 14.63
CA GLY A 82 3.05 6.59 14.41
C GLY A 82 4.52 6.63 14.27
N GLY A 83 5.01 7.79 14.15
CA GLY A 83 6.40 8.00 14.24
C GLY A 83 7.34 7.24 13.37
N SER A 84 6.91 6.80 12.29
CA SER A 84 7.84 6.12 11.44
C SER A 84 8.72 7.14 10.75
N PRO A 85 9.95 7.24 11.12
CA PRO A 85 10.79 8.29 10.56
C PRO A 85 11.08 8.13 9.10
N MET A 86 10.98 6.96 8.57
CA MET A 86 11.33 6.81 7.20
C MET A 86 10.34 7.45 6.28
N GLN A 87 9.19 7.81 6.76
CA GLN A 87 8.27 8.50 5.91
C GLN A 87 8.80 9.78 5.41
N HIS A 88 9.70 10.38 6.14
CA HIS A 88 10.20 11.66 5.76
C HIS A 88 10.98 11.66 4.50
N GLN A 89 11.62 10.59 4.22
CA GLN A 89 12.43 10.58 3.05
C GLN A 89 11.64 10.60 1.80
N ILE A 90 10.47 10.05 1.87
CA ILE A 90 9.65 9.97 0.69
C ILE A 90 9.15 11.31 0.25
N ILE A 91 8.77 12.13 1.19
CA ILE A 91 8.22 13.41 0.83
C ILE A 91 9.26 14.44 0.65
N ASN A 92 10.46 14.09 0.90
CA ASN A 92 11.50 15.02 0.77
C ASN A 92 11.60 15.52 -0.64
N GLY A 93 11.58 16.77 -0.82
CA GLY A 93 11.70 17.30 -2.14
C GLY A 93 10.38 17.44 -2.84
N GLU A 94 9.39 16.83 -2.32
CA GLU A 94 8.10 16.92 -2.92
C GLU A 94 7.23 17.78 -2.13
N LYS A 95 7.36 19.02 -2.22
CA LYS A 95 6.62 19.87 -1.40
C LYS A 95 5.19 19.89 -1.67
N THR A 96 4.79 19.71 -2.82
CA THR A 96 3.41 19.92 -3.10
C THR A 96 2.58 18.69 -3.02
N SER A 97 2.95 17.67 -3.65
CA SER A 97 2.13 16.49 -3.67
C SER A 97 2.77 15.42 -2.86
N ALA A 98 2.99 15.72 -1.66
CA ALA A 98 3.67 14.79 -0.80
C ALA A 98 2.94 13.47 -0.70
N VAL A 99 3.71 12.42 -0.74
CA VAL A 99 3.21 11.08 -0.59
C VAL A 99 4.06 10.41 0.48
N THR A 100 3.41 9.78 1.43
CA THR A 100 4.10 9.13 2.51
C THR A 100 4.00 7.63 2.35
N LEU A 101 5.13 6.96 2.41
CA LEU A 101 5.18 5.53 2.25
C LEU A 101 5.85 4.92 3.45
N PHE A 102 5.25 3.91 4.05
CA PHE A 102 5.89 3.26 5.18
C PHE A 102 5.44 1.81 5.29
N GLN A 103 6.31 1.00 5.86
CA GLN A 103 6.02 -0.41 6.03
C GLN A 103 5.17 -0.58 7.28
N MET A 104 4.13 -1.38 7.16
CA MET A 104 3.22 -1.60 8.26
C MET A 104 3.69 -2.72 9.15
N ASP A 105 3.37 -2.62 10.43
CA ASP A 105 3.59 -3.72 11.33
C ASP A 105 2.42 -3.70 12.31
N ASP A 106 2.36 -4.68 13.18
CA ASP A 106 1.19 -4.82 14.02
C ASP A 106 1.15 -3.80 15.16
N GLY A 107 2.10 -2.93 15.22
CA GLY A 107 2.10 -1.87 16.21
C GLY A 107 1.50 -0.59 15.69
N ILE A 108 1.09 -0.55 14.47
CA ILE A 108 0.53 0.68 13.90
C ILE A 108 -0.91 0.91 14.25
#